data_486c03b08cdca65deb246f4d999cc084
#
_entry.id   486c03b08cdca65deb246f4d999cc084
#
_cell.length_a   1.000
_cell.length_b   1.000
_cell.length_c   1.000
_cell.angle_alpha   90.00
_cell.angle_beta   90.00
_cell.angle_gamma   90.00
#
_symmetry.space_group_name_H-M   'P 1'
#
loop_
_entity.id
_entity.type
_entity.pdbx_description
1 polymer ?
#
loop_
_entity_poly.entity_id
_entity_poly.type
_entity_poly.pdbx_seq_one_letter_code
_entity_poly.pdbx_strand_id
1 'polypeptide(L)'
;MAVEIEKSFDVEQSPEEVWAFLVDPERVVECLPGAEVTRRIDDRTYEGEMGIRLGPVGVTFRGTIHFDRLDEEALEVEMSGDAKDSKGSGGVKMRMQSRLDALEGGGTHVEVVQAVNLSGRLASFGRGGIVQNVADMMFGRFTRCVEKKLAGG
;
A
#
# COMPACT_ATOMS: atom_id res chain seq x y z
N MET A 1 1.43 -18.34 5.40
CA MET A 1 2.56 -17.71 6.08
C MET A 1 2.50 -16.21 5.85
N ALA A 2 2.56 -15.45 6.91
CA ALA A 2 2.53 -13.99 6.83
C ALA A 2 3.95 -13.43 6.76
N VAL A 3 4.15 -12.43 5.91
CA VAL A 3 5.39 -11.68 5.81
C VAL A 3 5.12 -10.29 6.37
N GLU A 4 5.92 -9.85 7.33
CA GLU A 4 5.79 -8.51 7.89
C GLU A 4 6.74 -7.55 7.18
N ILE A 5 6.23 -6.37 6.87
CA ILE A 5 6.97 -5.32 6.19
C ILE A 5 6.82 -4.03 6.99
N GLU A 6 7.95 -3.46 7.38
CA GLU A 6 7.96 -2.17 8.07
C GLU A 6 8.73 -1.17 7.23
N LYS A 7 8.13 -0.03 6.95
CA LYS A 7 8.74 1.04 6.17
C LYS A 7 8.40 2.38 6.77
N SER A 8 9.28 3.34 6.54
CA SER A 8 9.04 4.72 6.93
C SER A 8 9.68 5.67 5.93
N PHE A 9 9.13 6.86 5.84
CA PHE A 9 9.69 7.92 5.01
C PHE A 9 9.28 9.29 5.53
N ASP A 10 10.03 10.31 5.16
CA ASP A 10 9.76 11.69 5.52
C ASP A 10 9.46 12.49 4.27
N VAL A 11 8.51 13.42 4.37
CA VAL A 11 8.19 14.36 3.31
C VAL A 11 8.13 15.78 3.89
N GLU A 12 8.31 16.77 3.03
CA GLU A 12 8.34 18.17 3.45
C GLU A 12 6.96 18.77 3.71
N GLN A 13 5.91 18.15 3.18
CA GLN A 13 4.55 18.66 3.29
C GLN A 13 3.97 18.41 4.68
N SER A 14 2.95 19.19 5.03
CA SER A 14 2.28 19.09 6.33
C SER A 14 1.55 17.77 6.50
N PRO A 15 1.33 17.31 7.74
CA PRO A 15 0.54 16.10 7.98
C PRO A 15 -0.85 16.15 7.35
N GLU A 16 -1.48 17.32 7.28
CA GLU A 16 -2.79 17.49 6.67
C GLU A 16 -2.77 17.19 5.18
N GLU A 17 -1.77 17.70 4.46
CA GLU A 17 -1.61 17.44 3.04
C GLU A 17 -1.29 15.97 2.76
N VAL A 18 -0.41 15.39 3.56
CA VAL A 18 -0.03 13.99 3.42
C VAL A 18 -1.21 13.08 3.71
N TRP A 19 -1.97 13.38 4.76
CA TRP A 19 -3.18 12.63 5.12
C TRP A 19 -4.18 12.60 3.96
N ALA A 20 -4.49 13.78 3.41
CA ALA A 20 -5.45 13.89 2.31
C ALA A 20 -5.06 13.05 1.10
N PHE A 21 -3.77 12.90 0.85
CA PHE A 21 -3.26 12.05 -0.23
C PHE A 21 -3.38 10.56 0.12
N LEU A 22 -2.89 10.18 1.31
CA LEU A 22 -2.76 8.76 1.68
C LEU A 22 -4.11 8.07 1.93
N VAL A 23 -5.15 8.82 2.28
CA VAL A 23 -6.48 8.23 2.49
C VAL A 23 -7.33 8.20 1.22
N ASP A 24 -6.77 8.60 0.09
CA ASP A 24 -7.46 8.61 -1.20
C ASP A 24 -6.83 7.55 -2.12
N PRO A 25 -7.42 6.34 -2.21
CA PRO A 25 -6.85 5.27 -3.04
C PRO A 25 -6.70 5.66 -4.51
N GLU A 26 -7.56 6.51 -5.05
CA GLU A 26 -7.47 6.92 -6.44
C GLU A 26 -6.23 7.77 -6.72
N ARG A 27 -5.78 8.52 -5.71
CA ARG A 27 -4.52 9.27 -5.81
C ARG A 27 -3.31 8.38 -5.52
N VAL A 28 -3.43 7.51 -4.53
CA VAL A 28 -2.34 6.62 -4.12
C VAL A 28 -1.92 5.67 -5.23
N VAL A 29 -2.88 5.12 -5.99
CA VAL A 29 -2.55 4.17 -7.07
C VAL A 29 -1.74 4.81 -8.20
N GLU A 30 -1.78 6.12 -8.35
CA GLU A 30 -0.94 6.81 -9.33
C GLU A 30 0.55 6.66 -8.99
N CYS A 31 0.86 6.38 -7.72
CA CYS A 31 2.22 6.17 -7.23
C CYS A 31 2.57 4.70 -7.00
N LEU A 32 1.67 3.78 -7.32
CA LEU A 32 1.90 2.34 -7.22
C LEU A 32 1.93 1.73 -8.61
N PRO A 33 3.12 1.39 -9.13
CA PRO A 33 3.22 0.84 -10.50
C PRO A 33 2.37 -0.42 -10.65
N GLY A 34 1.55 -0.44 -11.70
CA GLY A 34 0.69 -1.58 -12.00
C GLY A 34 -0.62 -1.63 -11.24
N ALA A 35 -0.89 -0.64 -10.38
CA ALA A 35 -2.12 -0.60 -9.60
C ALA A 35 -3.16 0.33 -10.23
N GLU A 36 -4.43 -0.05 -10.13
CA GLU A 36 -5.53 0.84 -10.48
C GLU A 36 -6.76 0.56 -9.62
N VAL A 37 -7.56 1.59 -9.39
CA VAL A 37 -8.87 1.46 -8.76
C VAL A 37 -9.88 1.25 -9.87
N THR A 38 -10.61 0.13 -9.82
CA THR A 38 -11.60 -0.19 -10.85
C THR A 38 -13.01 0.23 -10.45
N ARG A 39 -13.29 0.29 -9.13
CA ARG A 39 -14.60 0.70 -8.64
C ARG A 39 -14.54 1.14 -7.19
N ARG A 40 -15.29 2.19 -6.86
CA ARG A 40 -15.52 2.57 -5.47
C ARG A 40 -16.84 1.94 -5.03
N ILE A 41 -16.78 1.08 -4.00
CA ILE A 41 -17.97 0.39 -3.51
C ILE A 41 -18.72 1.27 -2.52
N ASP A 42 -18.00 1.83 -1.55
CA ASP A 42 -18.55 2.77 -0.57
C ASP A 42 -17.42 3.70 -0.08
N ASP A 43 -17.67 4.50 0.95
CA ASP A 43 -16.71 5.48 1.44
C ASP A 43 -15.40 4.86 1.95
N ARG A 44 -15.40 3.57 2.27
CA ARG A 44 -14.25 2.89 2.85
C ARG A 44 -13.78 1.69 2.06
N THR A 45 -14.47 1.31 0.99
CA THR A 45 -14.20 0.08 0.27
C THR A 45 -14.02 0.34 -1.22
N TYR A 46 -12.92 -0.17 -1.78
CA TYR A 46 -12.57 0.02 -3.19
C TYR A 46 -12.19 -1.31 -3.80
N GLU A 47 -12.58 -1.52 -5.05
CA GLU A 47 -12.10 -2.63 -5.87
C GLU A 47 -10.94 -2.14 -6.72
N GLY A 48 -9.96 -3.02 -6.92
CA GLY A 48 -8.82 -2.66 -7.73
C GLY A 48 -8.09 -3.86 -8.29
N GLU A 49 -7.12 -3.55 -9.12
CA GLU A 49 -6.21 -4.53 -9.71
C GLU A 49 -4.78 -4.08 -9.48
N MET A 50 -3.88 -5.05 -9.38
CA MET A 50 -2.46 -4.76 -9.27
C MET A 50 -1.65 -5.84 -9.97
N GLY A 51 -0.90 -5.43 -10.99
CA GLY A 51 0.07 -6.30 -11.64
C GLY A 51 1.40 -6.21 -10.91
N ILE A 52 1.97 -7.36 -10.57
CA ILE A 52 3.21 -7.42 -9.81
C ILE A 52 4.05 -8.59 -10.30
N ARG A 53 5.37 -8.45 -10.23
CA ARG A 53 6.27 -9.55 -10.55
C ARG A 53 6.87 -10.12 -9.27
N LEU A 54 6.68 -11.42 -9.10
CA LEU A 54 7.28 -12.18 -8.00
C LEU A 54 8.41 -13.02 -8.59
N GLY A 55 9.60 -12.44 -8.69
CA GLY A 55 10.71 -13.05 -9.40
C GLY A 55 10.39 -13.15 -10.90
N PRO A 56 10.48 -14.34 -11.52
CA PRO A 56 10.15 -14.51 -12.94
C PRO A 56 8.66 -14.61 -13.24
N VAL A 57 7.82 -14.62 -12.19
CA VAL A 57 6.37 -14.85 -12.35
C VAL A 57 5.62 -13.52 -12.30
N GLY A 58 4.84 -13.23 -13.36
CA GLY A 58 3.91 -12.11 -13.38
C GLY A 58 2.57 -12.53 -12.79
N VAL A 59 2.04 -11.72 -11.87
CA VAL A 59 0.76 -11.97 -11.20
C VAL A 59 -0.11 -10.74 -11.32
N THR A 60 -1.39 -10.94 -11.64
CA THR A 60 -2.37 -9.86 -11.61
C THR A 60 -3.38 -10.16 -10.51
N PHE A 61 -3.33 -9.36 -9.46
CA PHE A 61 -4.28 -9.47 -8.35
C PHE A 61 -5.50 -8.61 -8.62
N ARG A 62 -6.67 -9.17 -8.32
CA ARG A 62 -7.94 -8.44 -8.32
C ARG A 62 -8.62 -8.64 -6.99
N GLY A 63 -9.08 -7.56 -6.40
CA GLY A 63 -9.73 -7.68 -5.11
C GLY A 63 -10.16 -6.35 -4.55
N THR A 64 -10.30 -6.31 -3.24
CA THR A 64 -10.81 -5.15 -2.52
C THR A 64 -9.83 -4.70 -1.46
N ILE A 65 -9.86 -3.41 -1.18
CA ILE A 65 -9.26 -2.83 0.03
C ILE A 65 -10.36 -2.17 0.82
N HIS A 66 -10.21 -2.20 2.13
CA HIS A 66 -11.16 -1.60 3.06
C HIS A 66 -10.42 -0.85 4.14
N PHE A 67 -10.84 0.40 4.39
CA PHE A 67 -10.33 1.16 5.52
C PHE A 67 -11.08 0.73 6.78
N ASP A 68 -10.40 0.01 7.64
CA ASP A 68 -10.97 -0.47 8.90
C ASP A 68 -11.05 0.66 9.94
N ARG A 69 -10.08 1.59 9.87
CA ARG A 69 -10.03 2.74 10.76
C ARG A 69 -9.41 3.93 10.04
N LEU A 70 -10.09 5.07 10.14
CA LEU A 70 -9.58 6.37 9.67
C LEU A 70 -9.73 7.36 10.81
N ASP A 71 -8.67 7.59 11.54
CA ASP A 71 -8.64 8.51 12.66
C ASP A 71 -7.81 9.74 12.32
N GLU A 72 -8.48 10.76 11.83
CA GLU A 72 -7.82 11.98 11.37
C GLU A 72 -7.16 12.76 12.51
N GLU A 73 -7.74 12.72 13.71
CA GLU A 73 -7.14 13.40 14.85
C GLU A 73 -5.84 12.76 15.30
N ALA A 74 -5.81 11.44 15.33
CA ALA A 74 -4.60 10.69 15.69
C ALA A 74 -3.65 10.51 14.52
N LEU A 75 -4.10 10.81 13.29
CA LEU A 75 -3.37 10.58 12.04
C LEU A 75 -2.98 9.10 11.89
N GLU A 76 -3.94 8.23 12.17
CA GLU A 76 -3.75 6.78 12.06
C GLU A 76 -4.74 6.18 11.09
N VAL A 77 -4.23 5.22 10.28
CA VAL A 77 -5.02 4.48 9.30
C VAL A 77 -4.82 2.99 9.54
N GLU A 78 -5.91 2.24 9.52
CA GLU A 78 -5.86 0.79 9.44
C GLU A 78 -6.61 0.36 8.19
N MET A 79 -6.00 -0.51 7.41
CA MET A 79 -6.56 -0.96 6.14
C MET A 79 -6.35 -2.46 5.99
N SER A 80 -7.31 -3.12 5.38
CA SER A 80 -7.20 -4.53 5.01
C SER A 80 -7.45 -4.70 3.51
N GLY A 81 -6.86 -5.74 2.96
CA GLY A 81 -7.03 -6.06 1.55
C GLY A 81 -7.14 -7.55 1.35
N ASP A 82 -7.89 -7.94 0.34
CA ASP A 82 -8.08 -9.34 -0.04
C ASP A 82 -8.17 -9.38 -1.56
N ALA A 83 -7.27 -10.14 -2.18
CA ALA A 83 -7.22 -10.22 -3.62
C ALA A 83 -6.81 -11.62 -4.07
N LYS A 84 -7.18 -11.95 -5.30
CA LYS A 84 -6.85 -13.24 -5.91
C LYS A 84 -6.15 -13.01 -7.24
N ASP A 85 -5.25 -13.93 -7.56
CA ASP A 85 -4.63 -13.94 -8.88
C ASP A 85 -5.66 -14.29 -9.94
N SER A 86 -5.70 -13.50 -11.00
CA SER A 86 -6.66 -13.69 -12.11
C SER A 86 -6.51 -15.04 -12.80
N LYS A 87 -5.36 -15.69 -12.68
CA LYS A 87 -5.09 -17.00 -13.28
C LYS A 87 -5.32 -18.16 -12.30
N GLY A 88 -5.80 -17.87 -11.09
CA GLY A 88 -6.14 -18.90 -10.13
C GLY A 88 -4.96 -19.52 -9.37
N SER A 89 -3.78 -18.88 -9.36
CA SER A 89 -2.61 -19.43 -8.67
C SER A 89 -2.65 -19.24 -7.15
N GLY A 90 -3.59 -18.44 -6.64
CA GLY A 90 -3.73 -18.21 -5.21
C GLY A 90 -4.20 -16.81 -4.92
N GLY A 91 -4.01 -16.39 -3.68
CA GLY A 91 -4.45 -15.07 -3.24
C GLY A 91 -3.49 -14.40 -2.28
N VAL A 92 -3.86 -13.18 -1.92
CA VAL A 92 -3.14 -12.40 -0.93
C VAL A 92 -4.15 -11.75 0.01
N LYS A 93 -3.83 -11.78 1.29
CA LYS A 93 -4.53 -11.00 2.31
C LYS A 93 -3.52 -10.08 2.97
N MET A 94 -3.92 -8.84 3.17
CA MET A 94 -3.03 -7.82 3.69
C MET A 94 -3.72 -7.04 4.79
N ARG A 95 -2.96 -6.71 5.83
CA ARG A 95 -3.34 -5.73 6.84
C ARG A 95 -2.26 -4.69 6.92
N MET A 96 -2.66 -3.43 6.96
CA MET A 96 -1.74 -2.31 7.02
C MET A 96 -2.15 -1.36 8.14
N GLN A 97 -1.14 -0.87 8.86
CA GLN A 97 -1.29 0.24 9.78
C GLN A 97 -0.34 1.33 9.36
N SER A 98 -0.82 2.55 9.32
CA SER A 98 0.01 3.71 8.99
C SER A 98 -0.24 4.82 9.99
N ARG A 99 0.84 5.50 10.37
CA ARG A 99 0.77 6.64 11.28
C ARG A 99 1.61 7.78 10.75
N LEU A 100 1.09 8.98 10.86
CA LEU A 100 1.76 10.20 10.47
C LEU A 100 2.12 11.00 11.73
N ASP A 101 3.36 11.47 11.79
CA ASP A 101 3.84 12.32 12.87
C ASP A 101 4.41 13.62 12.27
N ALA A 102 4.07 14.74 12.89
CA ALA A 102 4.61 16.03 12.48
C ALA A 102 6.09 16.10 12.84
N LEU A 103 6.89 16.58 11.89
CA LEU A 103 8.31 16.85 12.10
C LEU A 103 8.53 18.30 12.47
N GLU A 104 9.64 18.58 13.15
CA GLU A 104 10.08 19.96 13.34
C GLU A 104 10.33 20.59 11.97
N GLY A 105 9.87 21.80 11.77
CA GLY A 105 10.00 22.47 10.48
C GLY A 105 8.81 22.30 9.55
N GLY A 106 7.81 21.52 9.95
CA GLY A 106 6.53 21.43 9.24
C GLY A 106 6.33 20.23 8.32
N GLY A 107 7.30 19.35 8.22
CA GLY A 107 7.19 18.13 7.43
C GLY A 107 6.47 17.00 8.17
N THR A 108 6.45 15.84 7.56
CA THR A 108 5.73 14.66 8.08
C THR A 108 6.58 13.42 8.01
N HIS A 109 6.60 12.66 9.09
CA HIS A 109 7.15 11.31 9.14
C HIS A 109 6.01 10.32 8.99
N VAL A 110 6.13 9.39 8.06
CA VAL A 110 5.12 8.36 7.79
C VAL A 110 5.69 7.00 8.14
N GLU A 111 4.99 6.27 8.98
CA GLU A 111 5.34 4.88 9.30
C GLU A 111 4.27 3.96 8.73
N VAL A 112 4.71 2.85 8.14
CA VAL A 112 3.82 1.85 7.58
C VAL A 112 4.25 0.46 8.05
N VAL A 113 3.31 -0.27 8.60
CA VAL A 113 3.50 -1.68 8.98
C VAL A 113 2.48 -2.50 8.23
N GLN A 114 2.94 -3.50 7.50
CA GLN A 114 2.06 -4.40 6.75
C GLN A 114 2.31 -5.84 7.13
N ALA A 115 1.23 -6.63 7.17
CA ALA A 115 1.30 -8.08 7.22
C ALA A 115 0.70 -8.61 5.93
N VAL A 116 1.48 -9.36 5.17
CA VAL A 116 1.07 -9.91 3.86
C VAL A 116 1.05 -11.42 3.97
N ASN A 117 -0.10 -12.03 3.66
CA ASN A 117 -0.28 -13.47 3.72
C ASN A 117 -0.67 -14.00 2.34
N LEU A 118 0.22 -14.80 1.76
CA LEU A 118 0.01 -15.41 0.45
C LEU A 118 -0.56 -16.82 0.61
N SER A 119 -1.49 -17.19 -0.27
CA SER A 119 -2.16 -18.49 -0.24
C SER A 119 -2.08 -19.20 -1.59
N GLY A 120 -2.45 -20.48 -1.61
CA GLY A 120 -2.38 -21.29 -2.81
C GLY A 120 -0.95 -21.49 -3.27
N ARG A 121 -0.75 -21.53 -4.57
CA ARG A 121 0.60 -21.68 -5.15
C ARG A 121 1.52 -20.50 -4.86
N LEU A 122 0.93 -19.34 -4.55
CA LEU A 122 1.70 -18.14 -4.23
C LEU A 122 2.34 -18.19 -2.85
N ALA A 123 1.90 -19.11 -1.98
CA ALA A 123 2.42 -19.22 -0.61
C ALA A 123 3.92 -19.46 -0.56
N SER A 124 4.49 -20.11 -1.58
CA SER A 124 5.93 -20.37 -1.64
C SER A 124 6.75 -19.09 -1.74
N PHE A 125 6.19 -18.01 -2.29
CA PHE A 125 6.85 -16.72 -2.38
C PHE A 125 6.98 -16.00 -1.03
N GLY A 126 6.26 -16.45 -0.01
CA GLY A 126 6.41 -15.93 1.35
C GLY A 126 7.75 -16.29 1.99
N ARG A 127 8.55 -17.13 1.31
CA ARG A 127 9.88 -17.53 1.76
C ARG A 127 10.94 -16.93 0.84
N GLY A 128 12.16 -16.88 1.29
CA GLY A 128 13.30 -16.54 0.43
C GLY A 128 13.46 -15.06 0.10
N GLY A 129 12.70 -14.18 0.72
CA GLY A 129 12.90 -12.74 0.60
C GLY A 129 12.34 -12.10 -0.66
N ILE A 130 11.63 -12.82 -1.53
CA ILE A 130 11.05 -12.25 -2.75
C ILE A 130 10.03 -11.14 -2.41
N VAL A 131 9.16 -11.38 -1.42
CA VAL A 131 8.16 -10.39 -1.02
C VAL A 131 8.84 -9.14 -0.47
N GLN A 132 9.90 -9.30 0.33
CA GLN A 132 10.65 -8.16 0.86
C GLN A 132 11.29 -7.35 -0.25
N ASN A 133 11.87 -8.00 -1.25
CA ASN A 133 12.50 -7.31 -2.38
C ASN A 133 11.47 -6.52 -3.20
N VAL A 134 10.31 -7.10 -3.45
CA VAL A 134 9.22 -6.41 -4.16
C VAL A 134 8.74 -5.22 -3.35
N ALA A 135 8.56 -5.40 -2.04
CA ALA A 135 8.13 -4.32 -1.15
C ALA A 135 9.14 -3.17 -1.14
N ASP A 136 10.43 -3.48 -1.07
CA ASP A 136 11.48 -2.46 -1.08
C ASP A 136 11.46 -1.64 -2.38
N MET A 137 11.33 -2.31 -3.50
CA MET A 137 11.27 -1.65 -4.81
C MET A 137 10.04 -0.76 -4.93
N MET A 138 8.87 -1.29 -4.59
CA MET A 138 7.62 -0.55 -4.70
C MET A 138 7.59 0.63 -3.75
N PHE A 139 8.07 0.44 -2.53
CA PHE A 139 8.10 1.49 -1.54
C PHE A 139 9.03 2.64 -1.95
N GLY A 140 10.19 2.32 -2.53
CA GLY A 140 11.10 3.33 -3.05
C GLY A 140 10.48 4.16 -4.16
N ARG A 141 9.78 3.52 -5.08
CA ARG A 141 9.07 4.22 -6.17
C ARG A 141 7.90 5.05 -5.62
N PHE A 142 7.17 4.48 -4.68
CA PHE A 142 6.03 5.15 -4.05
C PHE A 142 6.48 6.44 -3.38
N THR A 143 7.52 6.38 -2.56
CA THR A 143 8.05 7.53 -1.83
C THR A 143 8.45 8.66 -2.78
N ARG A 144 9.20 8.33 -3.83
CA ARG A 144 9.64 9.33 -4.82
C ARG A 144 8.45 9.96 -5.55
N CYS A 145 7.45 9.16 -5.88
CA CYS A 145 6.26 9.65 -6.55
C CYS A 145 5.44 10.56 -5.64
N VAL A 146 5.26 10.17 -4.38
CA VAL A 146 4.53 10.99 -3.40
C VAL A 146 5.21 12.34 -3.21
N GLU A 147 6.53 12.35 -3.06
CA GLU A 147 7.29 13.59 -2.94
C GLU A 147 7.04 14.54 -4.12
N LYS A 148 7.08 14.01 -5.34
CA LYS A 148 6.82 14.80 -6.54
C LYS A 148 5.39 15.32 -6.62
N LYS A 149 4.41 14.46 -6.30
CA LYS A 149 3.00 14.83 -6.37
C LYS A 149 2.65 15.92 -5.38
N LEU A 150 3.14 15.80 -4.15
CA LEU A 150 2.87 16.78 -3.11
C LEU A 150 3.64 18.09 -3.33
N ALA A 151 4.85 18.02 -3.86
CA ALA A 151 5.64 19.22 -4.17
C ALA A 151 5.11 19.99 -5.39
N GLY A 152 4.56 19.28 -6.35
CA GLY A 152 4.05 19.87 -7.59
C GLY A 152 2.64 20.45 -7.48
N GLY A 153 2.05 20.34 -6.32
CA GLY A 153 0.80 20.96 -6.11
C GLY A 153 -0.32 20.31 -5.67
#